data_89e261377ac38bcaacf0f80f71cc16e9
#
_entry.id   89e261377ac38bcaacf0f80f71cc16e9
#
_cell.length_a   1.000
_cell.length_b   1.000
_cell.length_c   1.000
_cell.angle_alpha   90.00
_cell.angle_beta   90.00
_cell.angle_gamma   90.00
#
_symmetry.space_group_name_H-M   'P 1'
#
loop_
_entity.id
_entity.type
_entity.pdbx_description
1 polymer ?
#
loop_
_entity_poly.entity_id
_entity_poly.type
_entity_poly.pdbx_seq_one_letter_code
_entity_poly.pdbx_strand_id
1 'polypeptide(L)'
;MYNGEQVIQPEQLREMDTTMLALPFGEDGATVPEQKSRDVLKLLTAKADDNAAYCILGIENQTDVHYAMPVRNGLYDMIQYSNQVEEARKSHKQAKNYGTHEEFLSGFHKDDYLLPVITLVIYFGADKWDAPRSIHKMMLVRDERILQYAPDYKINLIAPEELSDTELEKFQTELCELLKFIKYSKDKKRLEKIVTEDAAFKSISKRTADAINTITHSEMKFPEGKETVDMCKAIQDIRKDAIAEGEARGKAEGKAEGRAEGEAIGMAKLKQALANLIASGMEESQARKILGL
;
A
#
# COMPACT_ATOMS: atom_id res chain seq x y z
N MET A 1 9.86 -13.97 11.16
CA MET A 1 11.20 -14.29 11.63
C MET A 1 11.15 -15.22 12.83
N TYR A 2 10.64 -14.86 13.95
CA TYR A 2 10.74 -15.63 15.19
C TYR A 2 9.47 -16.42 15.54
N ASN A 3 8.76 -16.97 14.55
CA ASN A 3 7.55 -17.81 14.74
C ASN A 3 6.46 -17.24 15.66
N GLY A 4 6.37 -15.91 15.78
CA GLY A 4 5.41 -15.22 16.64
C GLY A 4 5.92 -14.94 18.07
N GLU A 5 7.13 -15.34 18.41
CA GLU A 5 7.76 -14.92 19.66
C GLU A 5 8.24 -13.48 19.57
N GLN A 6 7.93 -12.68 20.56
CA GLN A 6 8.41 -11.30 20.66
C GLN A 6 9.86 -11.30 21.16
N VAL A 7 10.80 -11.52 20.24
CA VAL A 7 12.24 -11.54 20.56
C VAL A 7 12.82 -10.12 20.66
N ILE A 8 12.16 -9.15 20.02
CA ILE A 8 12.60 -7.77 19.94
C ILE A 8 11.59 -6.89 20.66
N GLN A 9 12.07 -6.09 21.62
CA GLN A 9 11.25 -5.10 22.31
C GLN A 9 11.39 -3.73 21.62
N PRO A 10 10.33 -2.90 21.61
CA PRO A 10 10.38 -1.56 21.00
C PRO A 10 11.55 -0.69 21.50
N GLU A 11 11.91 -0.83 22.78
CA GLU A 11 12.98 -0.08 23.45
C GLU A 11 14.38 -0.46 22.95
N GLN A 12 14.51 -1.61 22.27
CA GLN A 12 15.74 -2.07 21.63
C GLN A 12 15.95 -1.44 20.24
N LEU A 13 14.94 -0.71 19.73
CA LEU A 13 14.99 -0.06 18.44
C LEU A 13 15.42 1.40 18.61
N ARG A 14 16.54 1.79 17.99
CA ARG A 14 16.99 3.18 17.91
C ARG A 14 16.76 3.70 16.50
N GLU A 15 16.22 4.91 16.39
CA GLU A 15 16.05 5.56 15.10
C GLU A 15 17.42 5.92 14.51
N MET A 16 17.52 5.76 13.20
CA MET A 16 18.68 6.14 12.41
C MET A 16 18.25 7.18 11.37
N ASP A 17 19.23 7.94 10.86
CA ASP A 17 18.99 8.84 9.74
C ASP A 17 18.59 8.02 8.50
N THR A 18 17.39 8.28 8.00
CA THR A 18 16.85 7.61 6.81
C THR A 18 17.37 8.23 5.51
N THR A 19 18.05 9.37 5.61
CA THR A 19 18.59 10.11 4.48
C THR A 19 19.81 9.41 3.90
N MET A 20 19.77 9.12 2.63
CA MET A 20 20.86 8.50 1.90
C MET A 20 21.22 9.33 0.67
N LEU A 21 22.55 9.52 0.45
CA LEU A 21 23.04 10.07 -0.79
C LEU A 21 23.23 8.93 -1.79
N ALA A 22 22.44 8.92 -2.84
CA ALA A 22 22.58 7.99 -3.96
C ALA A 22 22.93 8.78 -5.22
N LEU A 23 23.79 8.23 -6.06
CA LEU A 23 23.94 8.73 -7.43
C LEU A 23 22.67 8.39 -8.19
N PRO A 24 22.01 9.35 -8.84
CA PRO A 24 20.77 9.10 -9.53
C PRO A 24 20.98 8.22 -10.76
N PHE A 25 20.12 7.22 -10.90
CA PHE A 25 19.80 6.70 -12.21
C PHE A 25 18.71 7.63 -12.80
N GLY A 26 19.12 8.78 -13.33
CA GLY A 26 18.19 9.79 -13.83
C GLY A 26 18.31 9.99 -15.32
N GLU A 27 17.24 10.43 -15.95
CA GLU A 27 17.11 10.59 -17.40
C GLU A 27 18.02 11.67 -18.02
N ASP A 28 18.65 12.54 -17.24
CA ASP A 28 19.29 13.74 -17.75
C ASP A 28 20.82 13.80 -17.67
N GLY A 29 21.51 12.70 -17.41
CA GLY A 29 22.97 12.68 -17.36
C GLY A 29 23.60 13.62 -16.32
N ALA A 30 22.83 14.21 -15.42
CA ALA A 30 23.28 15.08 -14.37
C ALA A 30 23.85 14.25 -13.21
N THR A 31 25.11 14.40 -12.92
CA THR A 31 25.83 13.79 -11.79
C THR A 31 25.54 14.51 -10.46
N VAL A 32 24.31 14.94 -10.24
CA VAL A 32 23.95 15.56 -8.96
C VAL A 32 23.54 14.43 -8.01
N PRO A 33 24.17 14.32 -6.82
CA PRO A 33 23.73 13.34 -5.82
C PRO A 33 22.28 13.60 -5.45
N GLU A 34 21.40 12.63 -5.73
CA GLU A 34 20.03 12.70 -5.30
C GLU A 34 19.92 12.15 -3.89
N GLN A 35 19.37 12.94 -3.00
CA GLN A 35 19.07 12.51 -1.64
C GLN A 35 17.86 11.57 -1.67
N LYS A 36 18.09 10.29 -1.35
CA LYS A 36 17.02 9.29 -1.19
C LYS A 36 16.86 8.99 0.28
N SER A 37 15.62 8.83 0.72
CA SER A 37 15.30 8.42 2.08
C SER A 37 14.52 7.12 2.09
N ARG A 38 14.78 6.29 3.10
CA ARG A 38 13.93 5.14 3.44
C ARG A 38 12.74 5.62 4.25
N ASP A 39 11.66 4.84 4.21
CA ASP A 39 10.49 5.13 5.04
C ASP A 39 10.83 4.98 6.53
N VAL A 40 11.53 3.91 6.90
CA VAL A 40 12.00 3.68 8.27
C VAL A 40 13.38 3.01 8.24
N LEU A 41 14.29 3.49 9.09
CA LEU A 41 15.57 2.84 9.36
C LEU A 41 15.82 2.83 10.87
N LYS A 42 16.04 1.63 11.44
CA LYS A 42 16.28 1.45 12.87
C LYS A 42 17.45 0.54 13.14
N LEU A 43 18.27 0.91 14.12
CA LEU A 43 19.27 0.03 14.68
C LEU A 43 18.62 -0.87 15.72
N LEU A 44 18.70 -2.18 15.49
CA LEU A 44 18.23 -3.19 16.43
C LEU A 44 19.36 -3.68 17.31
N THR A 45 19.19 -3.52 18.61
CA THR A 45 20.06 -4.08 19.62
C THR A 45 19.37 -5.29 20.29
N ALA A 46 19.47 -6.46 19.67
CA ALA A 46 18.99 -7.70 20.26
C ALA A 46 20.13 -8.46 20.94
N LYS A 47 19.94 -8.95 22.14
CA LYS A 47 20.84 -9.91 22.76
C LYS A 47 20.47 -11.30 22.28
N ALA A 48 21.37 -11.93 21.53
CA ALA A 48 21.35 -13.36 21.31
C ALA A 48 22.58 -13.95 22.02
N ASP A 49 22.37 -14.88 22.93
CA ASP A 49 23.43 -15.66 23.61
C ASP A 49 24.55 -14.81 24.25
N ASP A 50 24.24 -14.03 25.29
CA ASP A 50 25.16 -13.15 26.04
C ASP A 50 26.00 -12.16 25.19
N ASN A 51 25.98 -12.25 23.88
CA ASN A 51 26.54 -11.28 22.95
C ASN A 51 25.42 -10.41 22.38
N ALA A 52 25.63 -9.11 22.36
CA ALA A 52 24.72 -8.18 21.69
C ALA A 52 24.77 -8.44 20.18
N ALA A 53 23.72 -9.04 19.62
CA ALA A 53 23.53 -9.09 18.18
C ALA A 53 22.90 -7.78 17.72
N TYR A 54 23.60 -7.04 16.87
CA TYR A 54 23.09 -5.81 16.29
C TYR A 54 22.74 -6.06 14.82
N CYS A 55 21.63 -5.52 14.38
CA CYS A 55 21.34 -5.42 12.95
C CYS A 55 20.67 -4.08 12.63
N ILE A 56 20.78 -3.67 11.38
CA ILE A 56 20.08 -2.51 10.86
C ILE A 56 18.80 -3.01 10.20
N LEU A 57 17.65 -2.52 10.65
CA LEU A 57 16.34 -2.88 10.12
C LEU A 57 15.80 -1.73 9.27
N GLY A 58 15.63 -1.97 7.98
CA GLY A 58 14.94 -1.08 7.05
C GLY A 58 13.52 -1.54 6.80
N ILE A 59 12.59 -0.60 6.64
CA ILE A 59 11.21 -0.89 6.24
C ILE A 59 10.89 0.01 5.04
N GLU A 60 10.34 -0.61 4.01
CA GLU A 60 9.83 0.05 2.82
C GLU A 60 8.33 -0.26 2.71
N ASN A 61 7.50 0.78 2.80
CA ASN A 61 6.06 0.65 2.67
C ASN A 61 5.66 0.87 1.21
N GLN A 62 4.93 -0.05 0.63
CA GLN A 62 4.50 0.01 -0.77
C GLN A 62 2.99 -0.14 -0.86
N THR A 63 2.30 0.84 -1.46
CA THR A 63 0.87 0.73 -1.82
C THR A 63 0.68 0.09 -3.18
N ASP A 64 1.66 0.29 -4.06
CA ASP A 64 1.67 -0.26 -5.41
C ASP A 64 2.84 -1.23 -5.61
N VAL A 65 2.70 -2.13 -6.59
CA VAL A 65 3.76 -3.07 -6.95
C VAL A 65 4.92 -2.32 -7.60
N HIS A 66 6.12 -2.48 -7.06
CA HIS A 66 7.33 -1.85 -7.58
C HIS A 66 8.23 -2.88 -8.26
N TYR A 67 8.23 -2.90 -9.59
CA TYR A 67 8.91 -3.94 -10.39
C TYR A 67 10.43 -3.95 -10.25
N ALA A 68 11.06 -2.86 -9.84
CA ALA A 68 12.51 -2.78 -9.59
C ALA A 68 12.88 -2.86 -8.10
N MET A 69 11.99 -3.38 -7.25
CA MET A 69 12.18 -3.42 -5.79
C MET A 69 13.47 -4.12 -5.34
N PRO A 70 13.92 -5.25 -5.94
CA PRO A 70 15.18 -5.87 -5.56
C PRO A 70 16.39 -4.96 -5.77
N VAL A 71 16.40 -4.18 -6.85
CA VAL A 71 17.48 -3.22 -7.12
C VAL A 71 17.44 -2.06 -6.14
N ARG A 72 16.24 -1.53 -5.86
CA ARG A 72 16.05 -0.44 -4.91
C ARG A 72 16.52 -0.83 -3.51
N ASN A 73 16.08 -1.97 -3.01
CA ASN A 73 16.50 -2.46 -1.68
C ASN A 73 17.97 -2.77 -1.62
N GLY A 74 18.52 -3.46 -2.66
CA GLY A 74 19.94 -3.77 -2.74
C GLY A 74 20.80 -2.50 -2.71
N LEU A 75 20.40 -1.45 -3.43
CA LEU A 75 21.09 -0.17 -3.38
C LEU A 75 21.10 0.41 -1.96
N TYR A 76 19.96 0.44 -1.30
CA TYR A 76 19.85 0.99 0.05
C TYR A 76 20.68 0.22 1.07
N ASP A 77 20.67 -1.11 1.00
CA ASP A 77 21.46 -1.93 1.91
C ASP A 77 22.96 -1.79 1.66
N MET A 78 23.38 -1.70 0.38
CA MET A 78 24.79 -1.45 0.03
C MET A 78 25.27 -0.07 0.49
N ILE A 79 24.44 0.95 0.45
CA ILE A 79 24.76 2.27 1.02
C ILE A 79 24.97 2.15 2.54
N GLN A 80 24.13 1.39 3.25
CA GLN A 80 24.32 1.17 4.69
C GLN A 80 25.62 0.42 5.00
N TYR A 81 25.98 -0.60 4.22
CA TYR A 81 27.27 -1.26 4.37
C TYR A 81 28.44 -0.32 4.07
N SER A 82 28.33 0.51 3.03
CA SER A 82 29.34 1.54 2.71
C SER A 82 29.52 2.54 3.85
N ASN A 83 28.41 2.99 4.47
CA ASN A 83 28.46 3.89 5.61
C ASN A 83 29.18 3.26 6.81
N GLN A 84 28.95 2.00 7.10
CA GLN A 84 29.64 1.28 8.19
C GLN A 84 31.16 1.21 7.94
N VAL A 85 31.58 0.93 6.70
CA VAL A 85 33.01 0.93 6.35
C VAL A 85 33.61 2.32 6.54
N GLU A 86 32.90 3.37 6.12
CA GLU A 86 33.37 4.74 6.27
C GLU A 86 33.44 5.19 7.74
N GLU A 87 32.50 4.73 8.57
CA GLU A 87 32.52 4.97 10.01
C GLU A 87 33.70 4.27 10.69
N ALA A 88 33.99 3.02 10.34
CA ALA A 88 35.17 2.31 10.81
C ALA A 88 36.47 3.04 10.43
N ARG A 89 36.57 3.47 9.16
CA ARG A 89 37.69 4.26 8.67
C ARG A 89 37.90 5.54 9.45
N LYS A 90 36.83 6.29 9.72
CA LYS A 90 36.88 7.53 10.53
C LYS A 90 37.32 7.26 11.97
N SER A 91 36.80 6.20 12.58
CA SER A 91 37.18 5.78 13.93
C SER A 91 38.64 5.44 14.03
N HIS A 92 39.17 4.60 13.13
CA HIS A 92 40.61 4.25 13.10
C HIS A 92 41.48 5.46 12.89
N LYS A 93 41.09 6.38 12.00
CA LYS A 93 41.81 7.63 11.76
C LYS A 93 41.85 8.51 13.00
N GLN A 94 40.71 8.68 13.70
CA GLN A 94 40.65 9.47 14.94
C GLN A 94 41.47 8.84 16.06
N ALA A 95 41.47 7.52 16.19
CA ALA A 95 42.28 6.78 17.14
C ALA A 95 43.77 6.70 16.76
N LYS A 96 44.16 7.22 15.58
CA LYS A 96 45.51 7.08 14.99
C LYS A 96 45.96 5.61 14.90
N ASN A 97 44.98 4.68 14.76
CA ASN A 97 45.20 3.26 14.58
C ASN A 97 45.20 2.95 13.10
N TYR A 98 46.37 2.90 12.48
CA TYR A 98 46.47 2.75 11.03
C TYR A 98 46.67 1.31 10.58
N GLY A 99 46.90 0.39 11.51
CA GLY A 99 47.06 -1.03 11.23
C GLY A 99 48.19 -1.36 10.25
N THR A 100 47.96 -2.33 9.38
CA THR A 100 48.86 -2.69 8.28
C THR A 100 48.69 -1.73 7.09
N HIS A 101 49.53 -1.87 6.08
CA HIS A 101 49.43 -1.04 4.85
C HIS A 101 48.06 -1.31 4.13
N GLU A 102 47.62 -2.54 4.09
CA GLU A 102 46.34 -2.96 3.47
C GLU A 102 45.15 -2.42 4.24
N GLU A 103 45.19 -2.44 5.57
CA GLU A 103 44.17 -1.85 6.45
C GLU A 103 44.10 -0.33 6.30
N PHE A 104 45.25 0.32 6.19
CA PHE A 104 45.29 1.75 5.91
C PHE A 104 44.69 2.11 4.55
N LEU A 105 45.00 1.32 3.51
CA LEU A 105 44.47 1.54 2.16
C LEU A 105 42.94 1.33 2.10
N SER A 106 42.42 0.27 2.71
CA SER A 106 40.99 -0.02 2.73
C SER A 106 40.22 0.86 3.70
N GLY A 107 40.91 1.31 4.78
CA GLY A 107 40.27 1.95 5.92
C GLY A 107 39.43 1.02 6.80
N PHE A 108 39.48 -0.30 6.50
CA PHE A 108 38.75 -1.34 7.20
C PHE A 108 39.75 -2.40 7.66
N HIS A 109 39.79 -2.68 8.97
CA HIS A 109 40.75 -3.59 9.56
C HIS A 109 40.26 -5.02 9.48
N LYS A 110 41.19 -5.97 9.60
CA LYS A 110 40.91 -7.40 9.53
C LYS A 110 39.90 -7.87 10.57
N ASP A 111 39.89 -7.22 11.73
CA ASP A 111 39.02 -7.54 12.85
C ASP A 111 37.75 -6.64 12.90
N ASP A 112 37.53 -5.80 11.91
CA ASP A 112 36.28 -5.06 11.76
C ASP A 112 35.19 -5.96 11.18
N TYR A 113 33.95 -5.77 11.63
CA TYR A 113 32.79 -6.50 11.19
C TYR A 113 31.66 -5.55 10.85
N LEU A 114 30.87 -5.93 9.86
CA LEU A 114 29.66 -5.19 9.48
C LEU A 114 28.46 -5.75 10.22
N LEU A 115 27.59 -4.87 10.65
CA LEU A 115 26.26 -5.24 11.11
C LEU A 115 25.40 -5.66 9.92
N PRO A 116 24.67 -6.79 10.01
CA PRO A 116 23.77 -7.18 8.94
C PRO A 116 22.66 -6.14 8.74
N VAL A 117 22.38 -5.82 7.48
CA VAL A 117 21.26 -4.96 7.08
C VAL A 117 20.12 -5.83 6.61
N ILE A 118 18.96 -5.71 7.24
CA ILE A 118 17.75 -6.47 6.92
C ILE A 118 16.66 -5.49 6.52
N THR A 119 16.23 -5.53 5.26
CA THR A 119 15.12 -4.71 4.77
C THR A 119 13.87 -5.55 4.59
N LEU A 120 12.76 -5.10 5.19
CA LEU A 120 11.42 -5.64 5.00
C LEU A 120 10.67 -4.75 4.02
N VAL A 121 10.04 -5.35 3.03
CA VAL A 121 9.09 -4.69 2.13
C VAL A 121 7.70 -5.06 2.60
N ILE A 122 6.92 -4.07 3.06
CA ILE A 122 5.53 -4.27 3.46
C ILE A 122 4.66 -3.75 2.34
N TYR A 123 3.95 -4.64 1.68
CA TYR A 123 3.01 -4.30 0.62
C TYR A 123 1.61 -4.17 1.17
N PHE A 124 1.03 -2.98 1.05
CA PHE A 124 -0.31 -2.68 1.53
C PHE A 124 -1.38 -2.77 0.43
N GLY A 125 -1.05 -3.32 -0.73
CA GLY A 125 -2.03 -3.59 -1.78
C GLY A 125 -2.85 -4.84 -1.50
N ALA A 126 -4.10 -4.84 -1.96
CA ALA A 126 -5.01 -5.99 -1.90
C ALA A 126 -4.80 -6.99 -3.05
N ASP A 127 -3.96 -6.64 -4.01
CA ASP A 127 -3.61 -7.51 -5.13
C ASP A 127 -2.42 -8.38 -4.79
N LYS A 128 -2.25 -9.44 -5.56
CA LYS A 128 -1.07 -10.28 -5.47
C LYS A 128 0.16 -9.51 -5.94
N TRP A 129 1.26 -9.66 -5.21
CA TRP A 129 2.54 -9.15 -5.67
C TRP A 129 3.04 -9.95 -6.87
N ASP A 130 3.08 -9.34 -8.06
CA ASP A 130 3.49 -9.98 -9.31
C ASP A 130 4.89 -9.56 -9.81
N ALA A 131 5.58 -8.66 -9.07
CA ALA A 131 6.93 -8.22 -9.42
C ALA A 131 8.01 -9.24 -9.03
N PRO A 132 9.19 -9.17 -9.66
CA PRO A 132 10.35 -9.96 -9.28
C PRO A 132 10.73 -9.77 -7.80
N ARG A 133 11.14 -10.87 -7.14
CA ARG A 133 11.57 -10.86 -5.72
C ARG A 133 13.07 -10.99 -5.55
N SER A 134 13.81 -11.07 -6.65
CA SER A 134 15.27 -11.06 -6.62
C SER A 134 15.82 -10.47 -7.91
N ILE A 135 17.08 -10.03 -7.86
CA ILE A 135 17.77 -9.48 -9.03
C ILE A 135 17.91 -10.54 -10.12
N HIS A 136 18.18 -11.80 -9.77
CA HIS A 136 18.27 -12.88 -10.76
C HIS A 136 16.96 -13.04 -11.55
N LYS A 137 15.79 -12.82 -10.93
CA LYS A 137 14.50 -12.88 -11.63
C LYS A 137 14.27 -11.71 -12.60
N MET A 138 15.06 -10.66 -12.50
CA MET A 138 15.03 -9.50 -13.38
C MET A 138 16.04 -9.60 -14.54
N MET A 139 16.99 -10.53 -14.47
CA MET A 139 18.05 -10.66 -15.47
C MET A 139 17.51 -11.25 -16.79
N LEU A 140 18.03 -10.74 -17.91
CA LEU A 140 17.72 -11.24 -19.25
C LEU A 140 18.23 -12.66 -19.45
N VAL A 141 19.48 -12.94 -18.99
CA VAL A 141 20.10 -14.26 -19.07
C VAL A 141 19.66 -15.10 -17.88
N ARG A 142 19.15 -16.31 -18.16
CA ARG A 142 18.62 -17.26 -17.16
C ARG A 142 19.49 -18.49 -16.98
N ASP A 143 20.68 -18.51 -17.59
CA ASP A 143 21.63 -19.64 -17.49
C ASP A 143 22.28 -19.63 -16.11
N GLU A 144 22.02 -20.68 -15.33
CA GLU A 144 22.56 -20.84 -13.96
C GLU A 144 24.09 -20.86 -13.93
N ARG A 145 24.76 -21.32 -15.00
CA ARG A 145 26.22 -21.31 -15.13
C ARG A 145 26.78 -19.88 -15.19
N ILE A 146 25.97 -18.91 -15.61
CA ILE A 146 26.31 -17.48 -15.62
C ILE A 146 25.85 -16.84 -14.31
N LEU A 147 24.62 -17.12 -13.90
CA LEU A 147 24.01 -16.48 -12.70
C LEU A 147 24.77 -16.80 -11.41
N GLN A 148 25.45 -17.95 -11.32
CA GLN A 148 26.27 -18.27 -10.14
C GLN A 148 27.39 -17.24 -9.86
N TYR A 149 27.81 -16.45 -10.87
CA TYR A 149 28.82 -15.40 -10.72
C TYR A 149 28.23 -14.01 -10.52
N ALA A 150 26.90 -13.86 -10.63
CA ALA A 150 26.21 -12.62 -10.39
C ALA A 150 25.56 -12.65 -8.99
N PRO A 151 25.84 -11.69 -8.11
CA PRO A 151 25.17 -11.63 -6.82
C PRO A 151 23.65 -11.55 -7.00
N ASP A 152 22.91 -12.38 -6.24
CA ASP A 152 21.45 -12.29 -6.17
C ASP A 152 21.05 -11.52 -4.91
N TYR A 153 20.24 -10.50 -5.07
CA TYR A 153 19.66 -9.78 -3.97
C TYR A 153 18.16 -10.07 -3.89
N LYS A 154 17.74 -10.67 -2.78
CA LYS A 154 16.34 -11.06 -2.52
C LYS A 154 15.67 -10.06 -1.59
N ILE A 155 14.41 -9.73 -1.85
CA ILE A 155 13.61 -8.92 -0.94
C ILE A 155 12.91 -9.81 0.10
N ASN A 156 12.74 -9.28 1.31
CA ASN A 156 11.91 -9.89 2.36
C ASN A 156 10.52 -9.23 2.26
N LEU A 157 9.63 -9.84 1.49
CA LEU A 157 8.30 -9.30 1.21
C LEU A 157 7.28 -9.80 2.24
N ILE A 158 6.48 -8.88 2.75
CA ILE A 158 5.26 -9.12 3.51
C ILE A 158 4.10 -8.59 2.67
N ALA A 159 3.32 -9.52 2.06
CA ALA A 159 2.15 -9.21 1.26
C ALA A 159 0.92 -9.87 1.90
N PRO A 160 -0.10 -9.11 2.32
CA PRO A 160 -1.24 -9.65 3.08
C PRO A 160 -1.98 -10.77 2.35
N GLU A 161 -2.12 -10.65 1.03
CA GLU A 161 -2.83 -11.67 0.22
C GLU A 161 -2.15 -13.06 0.27
N GLU A 162 -0.83 -13.09 0.44
CA GLU A 162 -0.04 -14.32 0.46
C GLU A 162 0.07 -14.96 1.85
N LEU A 163 -0.22 -14.22 2.91
CA LEU A 163 -0.18 -14.72 4.27
C LEU A 163 -1.48 -15.48 4.60
N SER A 164 -1.36 -16.60 5.27
CA SER A 164 -2.50 -17.28 5.89
C SER A 164 -3.04 -16.47 7.07
N ASP A 165 -4.27 -16.74 7.50
CA ASP A 165 -4.85 -16.05 8.65
C ASP A 165 -4.03 -16.33 9.93
N THR A 166 -3.52 -17.54 10.08
CA THR A 166 -2.63 -17.92 11.21
C THR A 166 -1.28 -17.21 11.17
N GLU A 167 -0.79 -16.81 9.99
CA GLU A 167 0.42 -15.99 9.87
C GLU A 167 0.13 -14.52 10.18
N LEU A 168 -1.04 -14.01 9.82
CA LEU A 168 -1.48 -12.66 10.18
C LEU A 168 -1.67 -12.54 11.71
N GLU A 169 -2.20 -13.56 12.37
CA GLU A 169 -2.38 -13.60 13.84
C GLU A 169 -1.06 -13.58 14.64
N LYS A 170 0.08 -13.79 13.98
CA LYS A 170 1.40 -13.62 14.63
C LYS A 170 1.77 -12.16 14.88
N PHE A 171 1.13 -11.22 14.19
CA PHE A 171 1.29 -9.80 14.47
C PHE A 171 0.51 -9.43 15.74
N GLN A 172 1.20 -8.96 16.76
CA GLN A 172 0.62 -8.71 18.10
C GLN A 172 0.05 -7.29 18.27
N THR A 173 0.14 -6.45 17.23
CA THR A 173 -0.37 -5.08 17.23
C THR A 173 -1.51 -4.96 16.23
N GLU A 174 -2.18 -3.82 16.19
CA GLU A 174 -3.22 -3.51 15.20
C GLU A 174 -2.75 -3.61 13.73
N LEU A 175 -1.48 -3.91 13.50
CA LEU A 175 -0.98 -4.30 12.18
C LEU A 175 -1.66 -5.59 11.68
N CYS A 176 -2.03 -6.49 12.59
CA CYS A 176 -2.82 -7.69 12.27
C CYS A 176 -4.15 -7.31 11.61
N GLU A 177 -4.91 -6.42 12.26
CA GLU A 177 -6.22 -5.97 11.79
C GLU A 177 -6.10 -5.17 10.49
N LEU A 178 -5.09 -4.31 10.39
CA LEU A 178 -4.78 -3.57 9.16
C LEU A 178 -4.53 -4.52 7.99
N LEU A 179 -3.64 -5.50 8.15
CA LEU A 179 -3.29 -6.46 7.09
C LEU A 179 -4.46 -7.40 6.76
N LYS A 180 -5.24 -7.86 7.75
CA LYS A 180 -6.47 -8.63 7.54
C LYS A 180 -7.48 -7.83 6.73
N PHE A 181 -7.70 -6.55 7.08
CA PHE A 181 -8.64 -5.69 6.36
C PHE A 181 -8.22 -5.52 4.89
N ILE A 182 -6.94 -5.23 4.63
CA ILE A 182 -6.40 -5.09 3.28
C ILE A 182 -6.58 -6.38 2.48
N LYS A 183 -6.19 -7.52 3.05
CA LYS A 183 -6.31 -8.84 2.42
C LYS A 183 -7.71 -9.12 1.90
N TYR A 184 -8.73 -8.76 2.68
CA TYR A 184 -10.11 -9.06 2.35
C TYR A 184 -10.90 -7.87 1.78
N SER A 185 -10.26 -6.72 1.54
CA SER A 185 -10.93 -5.50 1.09
C SER A 185 -11.68 -5.67 -0.25
N LYS A 186 -11.25 -6.58 -1.11
CA LYS A 186 -11.91 -6.91 -2.39
C LYS A 186 -13.03 -7.95 -2.27
N ASP A 187 -13.07 -8.72 -1.21
CA ASP A 187 -14.14 -9.68 -0.91
C ASP A 187 -15.08 -9.13 0.17
N LYS A 188 -16.10 -8.38 -0.25
CA LYS A 188 -17.04 -7.70 0.65
C LYS A 188 -17.69 -8.62 1.68
N LYS A 189 -18.04 -9.87 1.28
CA LYS A 189 -18.71 -10.83 2.17
C LYS A 189 -17.75 -11.33 3.25
N ARG A 190 -16.54 -11.66 2.84
CA ARG A 190 -15.52 -12.16 3.76
C ARG A 190 -15.03 -11.07 4.70
N LEU A 191 -14.83 -9.85 4.18
CA LEU A 191 -14.48 -8.67 4.98
C LEU A 191 -15.54 -8.40 6.05
N GLU A 192 -16.83 -8.33 5.67
CA GLU A 192 -17.95 -8.11 6.59
C GLU A 192 -17.97 -9.18 7.70
N LYS A 193 -17.76 -10.45 7.32
CA LYS A 193 -17.70 -11.55 8.27
C LYS A 193 -16.56 -11.37 9.28
N ILE A 194 -15.33 -11.13 8.80
CA ILE A 194 -14.15 -11.00 9.66
C ILE A 194 -14.27 -9.80 10.59
N VAL A 195 -14.67 -8.64 10.08
CA VAL A 195 -14.84 -7.42 10.88
C VAL A 195 -15.96 -7.58 11.93
N THR A 196 -16.96 -8.43 11.66
CA THR A 196 -18.05 -8.68 12.61
C THR A 196 -17.67 -9.71 13.67
N GLU A 197 -16.96 -10.77 13.28
CA GLU A 197 -16.61 -11.89 14.16
C GLU A 197 -15.38 -11.59 15.03
N ASP A 198 -14.38 -10.86 14.51
CA ASP A 198 -13.16 -10.53 15.24
C ASP A 198 -13.39 -9.30 16.14
N ALA A 199 -13.34 -9.56 17.46
CA ALA A 199 -13.58 -8.54 18.48
C ALA A 199 -12.59 -7.36 18.41
N ALA A 200 -11.39 -7.55 17.88
CA ALA A 200 -10.38 -6.50 17.74
C ALA A 200 -10.88 -5.34 16.86
N PHE A 201 -11.66 -5.63 15.81
CA PHE A 201 -12.24 -4.59 14.95
C PHE A 201 -13.32 -3.72 15.61
N LYS A 202 -13.84 -4.11 16.77
CA LYS A 202 -14.83 -3.30 17.52
C LYS A 202 -14.22 -2.13 18.29
N SER A 203 -12.89 -2.15 18.50
CA SER A 203 -12.18 -1.10 19.23
C SER A 203 -10.76 -0.92 18.69
N ILE A 204 -10.67 -0.57 17.43
CA ILE A 204 -9.40 -0.26 16.77
C ILE A 204 -9.03 1.20 17.00
N SER A 205 -7.74 1.53 17.12
CA SER A 205 -7.32 2.92 17.26
C SER A 205 -7.75 3.75 16.04
N LYS A 206 -8.12 5.01 16.27
CA LYS A 206 -8.47 5.92 15.17
C LYS A 206 -7.34 6.02 14.16
N ARG A 207 -6.08 6.02 14.61
CA ARG A 207 -4.89 6.04 13.73
C ARG A 207 -4.88 4.87 12.75
N THR A 208 -5.14 3.66 13.22
CA THR A 208 -5.19 2.46 12.37
C THR A 208 -6.40 2.47 11.46
N ALA A 209 -7.56 2.94 11.95
CA ALA A 209 -8.76 3.11 11.12
C ALA A 209 -8.54 4.13 9.99
N ASP A 210 -7.91 5.27 10.28
CA ASP A 210 -7.55 6.28 9.27
C ASP A 210 -6.52 5.72 8.25
N ALA A 211 -5.56 4.91 8.70
CA ALA A 211 -4.62 4.23 7.80
C ALA A 211 -5.34 3.23 6.88
N ILE A 212 -6.25 2.41 7.42
CA ILE A 212 -7.09 1.51 6.62
C ILE A 212 -7.87 2.31 5.56
N ASN A 213 -8.51 3.40 5.99
CA ASN A 213 -9.32 4.25 5.12
C ASN A 213 -8.50 4.83 3.96
N THR A 214 -7.30 5.34 4.28
CA THR A 214 -6.37 5.91 3.30
C THR A 214 -5.89 4.85 2.30
N ILE A 215 -5.45 3.69 2.79
CA ILE A 215 -4.88 2.62 1.97
C ILE A 215 -5.93 1.96 1.08
N THR A 216 -7.14 1.76 1.60
CA THR A 216 -8.22 1.06 0.88
C THR A 216 -9.18 2.00 0.13
N HIS A 217 -8.99 3.31 0.26
CA HIS A 217 -9.88 4.36 -0.31
C HIS A 217 -11.36 4.12 0.05
N SER A 218 -11.60 3.72 1.31
CA SER A 218 -12.93 3.24 1.72
C SER A 218 -13.92 4.34 2.08
N GLU A 219 -13.50 5.60 2.18
CA GLU A 219 -14.31 6.78 2.53
C GLU A 219 -15.17 6.62 3.81
N MET A 220 -14.71 5.78 4.76
CA MET A 220 -15.38 5.56 6.02
C MET A 220 -15.34 6.84 6.87
N LYS A 221 -16.48 7.21 7.46
CA LYS A 221 -16.59 8.34 8.36
C LYS A 221 -16.47 7.88 9.80
N PHE A 222 -15.55 8.47 10.53
CA PHE A 222 -15.32 8.15 11.93
C PHE A 222 -15.74 9.31 12.84
N PRO A 223 -16.32 9.03 14.03
CA PRO A 223 -16.68 10.06 14.98
C PRO A 223 -15.47 10.89 15.43
N GLU A 224 -15.63 12.21 15.48
CA GLU A 224 -14.61 13.10 16.02
C GLU A 224 -14.44 12.92 17.54
N GLY A 225 -13.21 13.13 18.03
CA GLY A 225 -12.91 13.12 19.49
C GLY A 225 -12.88 11.74 20.13
N LYS A 226 -12.97 10.64 19.36
CA LYS A 226 -12.78 9.27 19.87
C LYS A 226 -11.40 8.75 19.55
N GLU A 227 -10.76 8.12 20.50
CA GLU A 227 -9.46 7.45 20.32
C GLU A 227 -9.61 6.11 19.60
N THR A 228 -10.76 5.45 19.74
CA THR A 228 -11.05 4.16 19.14
C THR A 228 -12.30 4.19 18.27
N VAL A 229 -12.35 3.31 17.28
CA VAL A 229 -13.41 3.20 16.26
C VAL A 229 -13.92 1.77 16.21
N ASP A 230 -15.22 1.62 16.03
CA ASP A 230 -15.89 0.35 15.70
C ASP A 230 -15.98 0.25 14.16
N MET A 231 -15.11 -0.58 13.57
CA MET A 231 -15.05 -0.78 12.12
C MET A 231 -16.28 -1.49 11.57
N CYS A 232 -16.89 -2.39 12.37
CA CYS A 232 -18.12 -3.07 11.98
C CYS A 232 -19.25 -2.06 11.75
N LYS A 233 -19.39 -1.10 12.68
CA LYS A 233 -20.37 -0.02 12.56
C LYS A 233 -20.06 0.89 11.37
N ALA A 234 -18.80 1.26 11.17
CA ALA A 234 -18.39 2.11 10.05
C ALA A 234 -18.74 1.50 8.68
N ILE A 235 -18.50 0.19 8.51
CA ILE A 235 -18.87 -0.54 7.28
C ILE A 235 -20.39 -0.60 7.10
N GLN A 236 -21.16 -0.83 8.19
CA GLN A 236 -22.61 -0.85 8.13
C GLN A 236 -23.20 0.50 7.76
N ASP A 237 -22.62 1.60 8.25
CA ASP A 237 -23.05 2.95 7.96
C ASP A 237 -22.81 3.31 6.49
N ILE A 238 -21.62 3.00 5.92
CA ILE A 238 -21.36 3.15 4.48
C ILE A 238 -22.38 2.36 3.65
N ARG A 239 -22.67 1.14 4.04
CA ARG A 239 -23.64 0.31 3.30
C ARG A 239 -25.04 0.92 3.31
N LYS A 240 -25.48 1.47 4.46
CA LYS A 240 -26.77 2.15 4.56
C LYS A 240 -26.80 3.39 3.68
N ASP A 241 -25.74 4.20 3.73
CA ASP A 241 -25.64 5.42 2.92
C ASP A 241 -25.67 5.08 1.42
N ALA A 242 -24.91 4.07 0.98
CA ALA A 242 -24.88 3.62 -0.41
C ALA A 242 -26.24 3.07 -0.89
N ILE A 243 -26.99 2.35 -0.03
CA ILE A 243 -28.34 1.88 -0.35
C ILE A 243 -29.29 3.07 -0.48
N ALA A 244 -29.26 4.00 0.47
CA ALA A 244 -30.11 5.18 0.45
C ALA A 244 -29.85 6.07 -0.79
N GLU A 245 -28.59 6.27 -1.13
CA GLU A 245 -28.19 7.01 -2.33
C GLU A 245 -28.63 6.29 -3.62
N GLY A 246 -28.46 4.96 -3.69
CA GLY A 246 -28.92 4.15 -4.81
C GLY A 246 -30.43 4.20 -5.01
N GLU A 247 -31.21 4.11 -3.91
CA GLU A 247 -32.68 4.25 -3.94
C GLU A 247 -33.11 5.66 -4.38
N ALA A 248 -32.45 6.71 -3.87
CA ALA A 248 -32.77 8.09 -4.24
C ALA A 248 -32.49 8.33 -5.74
N ARG A 249 -31.34 7.84 -6.23
CA ARG A 249 -30.97 7.96 -7.66
C ARG A 249 -31.94 7.16 -8.54
N GLY A 250 -32.22 5.90 -8.22
CA GLY A 250 -33.16 5.09 -8.99
C GLY A 250 -34.58 5.67 -9.02
N LYS A 251 -35.03 6.29 -7.91
CA LYS A 251 -36.32 6.99 -7.86
C LYS A 251 -36.31 8.26 -8.73
N ALA A 252 -35.21 9.01 -8.75
CA ALA A 252 -35.08 10.20 -9.59
C ALA A 252 -35.03 9.83 -11.08
N GLU A 253 -34.23 8.83 -11.45
CA GLU A 253 -34.11 8.31 -12.82
C GLU A 253 -35.46 7.77 -13.32
N GLY A 254 -36.11 6.89 -12.56
CA GLY A 254 -37.42 6.32 -12.94
C GLY A 254 -38.51 7.40 -13.06
N LYS A 255 -38.48 8.47 -12.23
CA LYS A 255 -39.40 9.61 -12.37
C LYS A 255 -39.12 10.43 -13.64
N ALA A 256 -37.85 10.61 -13.99
CA ALA A 256 -37.46 11.33 -15.21
C ALA A 256 -37.84 10.53 -16.48
N GLU A 257 -37.56 9.23 -16.50
CA GLU A 257 -37.95 8.33 -17.59
C GLU A 257 -39.47 8.25 -17.76
N GLY A 258 -40.22 8.02 -16.68
CA GLY A 258 -41.66 7.98 -16.74
C GLY A 258 -42.31 9.29 -17.19
N ARG A 259 -41.68 10.44 -16.86
CA ARG A 259 -42.12 11.75 -17.38
C ARG A 259 -41.83 11.86 -18.87
N ALA A 260 -40.67 11.49 -19.33
CA ALA A 260 -40.28 11.54 -20.74
C ALA A 260 -41.15 10.59 -21.58
N GLU A 261 -41.42 9.38 -21.09
CA GLU A 261 -42.35 8.45 -21.76
C GLU A 261 -43.79 9.01 -21.80
N GLY A 262 -44.27 9.54 -20.68
CA GLY A 262 -45.61 10.16 -20.62
C GLY A 262 -45.75 11.32 -21.61
N GLU A 263 -44.74 12.18 -21.71
CA GLU A 263 -44.72 13.30 -22.67
C GLU A 263 -44.66 12.77 -24.12
N ALA A 264 -43.87 11.75 -24.40
CA ALA A 264 -43.77 11.11 -25.74
C ALA A 264 -45.09 10.47 -26.17
N ILE A 265 -45.75 9.74 -25.26
CA ILE A 265 -47.08 9.14 -25.49
C ILE A 265 -48.14 10.21 -25.70
N GLY A 266 -48.10 11.29 -24.89
CA GLY A 266 -48.99 12.44 -25.01
C GLY A 266 -48.84 13.11 -26.38
N MET A 267 -47.61 13.36 -26.81
CA MET A 267 -47.31 13.94 -28.13
C MET A 267 -47.75 13.02 -29.29
N ALA A 268 -47.53 11.72 -29.15
CA ALA A 268 -47.98 10.74 -30.16
C ALA A 268 -49.50 10.74 -30.29
N LYS A 269 -50.27 10.77 -29.18
CA LYS A 269 -51.75 10.85 -29.16
C LYS A 269 -52.22 12.15 -29.78
N LEU A 270 -51.58 13.27 -29.47
CA LEU A 270 -51.92 14.59 -30.07
C LEU A 270 -51.68 14.60 -31.57
N LYS A 271 -50.55 14.05 -32.04
CA LYS A 271 -50.27 13.93 -33.50
C LYS A 271 -51.31 13.01 -34.20
N GLN A 272 -51.70 11.93 -33.58
CA GLN A 272 -52.72 11.01 -34.11
C GLN A 272 -54.10 11.70 -34.17
N ALA A 273 -54.48 12.43 -33.13
CA ALA A 273 -55.74 13.21 -33.08
C ALA A 273 -55.75 14.31 -34.17
N LEU A 274 -54.63 14.99 -34.36
CA LEU A 274 -54.48 15.99 -35.43
C LEU A 274 -54.67 15.34 -36.83
N ALA A 275 -54.00 14.21 -37.07
CA ALA A 275 -54.11 13.45 -38.32
C ALA A 275 -55.56 13.00 -38.59
N ASN A 276 -56.27 12.50 -37.56
CA ASN A 276 -57.66 12.07 -37.66
C ASN A 276 -58.60 13.26 -38.02
N LEU A 277 -58.44 14.42 -37.43
CA LEU A 277 -59.23 15.62 -37.73
C LEU A 277 -59.02 16.12 -39.18
N ILE A 278 -57.80 16.12 -39.64
CA ILE A 278 -57.44 16.47 -41.03
C ILE A 278 -58.06 15.44 -42.00
N ALA A 279 -57.99 14.15 -41.68
CA ALA A 279 -58.56 13.11 -42.52
C ALA A 279 -60.09 13.17 -42.58
N SER A 280 -60.77 13.76 -41.60
CA SER A 280 -62.20 14.00 -41.59
C SER A 280 -62.61 15.25 -42.44
N GLY A 281 -61.68 15.92 -43.10
CA GLY A 281 -61.95 17.08 -43.97
C GLY A 281 -61.82 18.43 -43.23
N MET A 282 -61.28 18.48 -42.02
CA MET A 282 -61.08 19.72 -41.30
C MET A 282 -59.77 20.38 -41.74
N GLU A 283 -59.79 21.69 -41.89
CA GLU A 283 -58.58 22.46 -42.19
C GLU A 283 -57.57 22.38 -41.05
N GLU A 284 -56.27 22.20 -41.35
CA GLU A 284 -55.20 21.99 -40.36
C GLU A 284 -55.13 23.13 -39.30
N SER A 285 -55.35 24.37 -39.74
CA SER A 285 -55.39 25.54 -38.84
C SER A 285 -56.47 25.45 -37.76
N GLN A 286 -57.65 24.95 -38.15
CA GLN A 286 -58.79 24.72 -37.24
C GLN A 286 -58.52 23.51 -36.32
N ALA A 287 -57.98 22.41 -36.87
CA ALA A 287 -57.66 21.23 -36.10
C ALA A 287 -56.60 21.50 -35.01
N ARG A 288 -55.55 22.23 -35.35
CA ARG A 288 -54.52 22.71 -34.36
C ARG A 288 -55.16 23.55 -33.26
N LYS A 289 -56.00 24.52 -33.59
CA LYS A 289 -56.67 25.37 -32.60
C LYS A 289 -57.56 24.61 -31.64
N ILE A 290 -58.22 23.56 -32.13
CA ILE A 290 -59.05 22.68 -31.27
C ILE A 290 -58.19 21.87 -30.31
N LEU A 291 -57.04 21.42 -30.71
CA LEU A 291 -56.11 20.61 -29.91
C LEU A 291 -55.17 21.43 -29.02
N GLY A 292 -55.23 22.77 -29.10
CA GLY A 292 -54.41 23.66 -28.33
C GLY A 292 -52.93 23.67 -28.77
N LEU A 293 -52.66 23.43 -30.07
CA LEU A 293 -51.33 23.37 -30.69
C LEU A 293 -50.98 24.67 -31.41
#